data_1bc55771f5231e48f1da648b444237d8
#
_entry.id   1bc55771f5231e48f1da648b444237d8
#
_cell.length_a   1.000
_cell.length_b   1.000
_cell.length_c   1.000
_cell.angle_alpha   90.00
_cell.angle_beta   90.00
_cell.angle_gamma   90.00
#
_symmetry.space_group_name_H-M   'P 1'
#
loop_
_entity.id
_entity.type
_entity.pdbx_description
1 polymer ?
#
loop_
_entity_poly.entity_id
_entity_poly.type
_entity_poly.pdbx_seq_one_letter_code
_entity_poly.pdbx_strand_id
1 'polypeptide(L)'
;MQRVDIHQHIWTTPLLDALARRECHPFIRRDDGLCVLHLAGELPCVLDEAAESTASRARLLDTDGVELAAVAISSPIGIETLAPDHARELICAHLDGVLALGDRFAAWGPVPIRRPDPAEVDAVLARGCIGVSLPSAALADLDALDAIGPVLERVQDLGVPLFIHPGGCVARQPFLSDPLWWPALTSYVSDMQAAWLTFVTRGRRELPRLRVVFAMLAGGAPLHAERLGARGGPAIDFHDPLTFYDTSSYGPMVVEAMAAWLGPDRLVYGSDRPVIEPVHSGREIELMTNAADFLALARAAA
;
A
#
# COMPACT_ATOMS: atom_id res chain seq x y z
N MET A 1 -19.88 13.90 -4.48
CA MET A 1 -18.92 12.78 -4.71
C MET A 1 -18.32 12.43 -3.37
N GLN A 2 -18.12 11.15 -3.10
CA GLN A 2 -17.53 10.67 -1.86
C GLN A 2 -16.06 11.11 -1.78
N ARG A 3 -15.60 11.54 -0.59
CA ARG A 3 -14.20 11.90 -0.35
C ARG A 3 -13.47 10.71 0.26
N VAL A 4 -12.56 10.12 -0.52
CA VAL A 4 -11.87 8.88 -0.18
C VAL A 4 -10.38 9.12 0.06
N ASP A 5 -9.87 8.55 1.15
CA ASP A 5 -8.46 8.35 1.40
C ASP A 5 -8.13 6.88 1.08
N ILE A 6 -7.28 6.66 0.06
CA ILE A 6 -7.02 5.31 -0.43
C ILE A 6 -5.92 4.58 0.35
N HIS A 7 -5.20 5.30 1.22
CA HIS A 7 -4.02 4.80 1.89
C HIS A 7 -3.96 5.24 3.36
N GLN A 8 -4.45 4.37 4.23
CA GLN A 8 -4.25 4.48 5.68
C GLN A 8 -3.80 3.15 6.27
N HIS A 9 -3.21 3.22 7.46
CA HIS A 9 -2.87 2.07 8.30
C HIS A 9 -3.60 2.20 9.63
N ILE A 10 -4.03 1.08 10.21
CA ILE A 10 -4.62 1.04 11.54
C ILE A 10 -4.11 -0.20 12.27
N TRP A 11 -3.57 0.01 13.45
CA TRP A 11 -3.06 -1.04 14.33
C TRP A 11 -4.17 -1.54 15.25
N THR A 12 -5.05 -2.37 14.71
CA THR A 12 -6.22 -2.86 15.45
C THR A 12 -5.83 -3.87 16.53
N THR A 13 -6.61 -3.93 17.61
CA THR A 13 -6.37 -4.86 18.73
C THR A 13 -6.17 -6.31 18.28
N PRO A 14 -6.99 -6.89 17.37
CA PRO A 14 -6.76 -8.26 16.91
C PRO A 14 -5.37 -8.47 16.29
N LEU A 15 -4.89 -7.52 15.47
CA LEU A 15 -3.55 -7.60 14.88
C LEU A 15 -2.46 -7.46 15.94
N LEU A 16 -2.59 -6.47 16.84
CA LEU A 16 -1.63 -6.25 17.92
C LEU A 16 -1.51 -7.48 18.84
N ASP A 17 -2.63 -8.11 19.18
CA ASP A 17 -2.66 -9.31 20.00
C ASP A 17 -2.06 -10.53 19.27
N ALA A 18 -2.30 -10.67 17.98
CA ALA A 18 -1.66 -11.70 17.17
C ALA A 18 -0.14 -11.52 17.12
N LEU A 19 0.34 -10.29 16.93
CA LEU A 19 1.77 -9.95 16.95
C LEU A 19 2.39 -10.16 18.34
N ALA A 20 1.65 -9.88 19.42
CA ALA A 20 2.15 -10.05 20.80
C ALA A 20 2.39 -11.51 21.18
N ARG A 21 1.71 -12.46 20.54
CA ARG A 21 1.92 -13.91 20.75
C ARG A 21 3.17 -14.47 20.07
N ARG A 22 3.80 -13.69 19.18
CA ARG A 22 4.94 -14.13 18.38
C ARG A 22 6.27 -13.97 19.14
N GLU A 23 7.21 -14.84 18.84
CA GLU A 23 8.58 -14.82 19.36
C GLU A 23 9.63 -14.44 18.31
N CYS A 24 9.20 -14.34 17.03
CA CYS A 24 10.05 -13.93 15.91
C CYS A 24 9.39 -12.81 15.11
N HIS A 25 10.19 -12.00 14.42
CA HIS A 25 9.72 -10.86 13.64
C HIS A 25 8.64 -11.23 12.62
N PRO A 26 7.66 -10.33 12.41
CA PRO A 26 7.34 -9.19 13.27
C PRO A 26 6.69 -9.66 14.57
N PHE A 27 6.93 -8.95 15.67
CA PHE A 27 6.30 -9.21 16.96
C PHE A 27 6.16 -7.93 17.79
N ILE A 28 5.27 -7.95 18.77
CA ILE A 28 5.08 -6.86 19.73
C ILE A 28 5.52 -7.29 21.14
N ARG A 29 6.07 -6.34 21.89
CA ARG A 29 6.23 -6.43 23.35
C ARG A 29 5.51 -5.27 24.01
N ARG A 30 4.74 -5.59 25.05
CA ARG A 30 4.10 -4.61 25.94
C ARG A 30 4.82 -4.63 27.26
N ASP A 31 5.43 -3.51 27.62
CA ASP A 31 6.17 -3.34 28.87
C ASP A 31 6.00 -1.90 29.38
N ASP A 32 5.76 -1.74 30.69
CA ASP A 32 5.58 -0.45 31.38
C ASP A 32 4.60 0.52 30.66
N GLY A 33 3.53 -0.03 30.04
CA GLY A 33 2.53 0.76 29.31
C GLY A 33 2.94 1.17 27.90
N LEU A 34 4.10 0.72 27.43
CA LEU A 34 4.55 0.90 26.05
C LEU A 34 4.22 -0.32 25.20
N CYS A 35 3.75 -0.09 23.98
CA CYS A 35 3.58 -1.10 22.97
C CYS A 35 4.69 -0.93 21.92
N VAL A 36 5.64 -1.87 21.86
CA VAL A 36 6.82 -1.78 20.99
C VAL A 36 6.73 -2.84 19.90
N LEU A 37 6.69 -2.39 18.64
CA LEU A 37 6.74 -3.24 17.47
C LEU A 37 8.19 -3.49 17.06
N HIS A 38 8.55 -4.75 16.91
CA HIS A 38 9.85 -5.22 16.46
C HIS A 38 9.75 -5.79 15.04
N LEU A 39 10.54 -5.24 14.13
CA LEU A 39 10.56 -5.55 12.71
C LEU A 39 11.90 -6.18 12.30
N ALA A 40 11.87 -7.00 11.25
CA ALA A 40 13.10 -7.48 10.64
C ALA A 40 13.67 -6.38 9.74
N GLY A 41 14.85 -5.86 10.07
CA GLY A 41 15.54 -4.89 9.21
C GLY A 41 15.19 -3.43 9.43
N GLU A 42 14.38 -3.12 10.44
CA GLU A 42 14.10 -1.75 10.87
C GLU A 42 14.27 -1.60 12.39
N LEU A 43 14.39 -0.37 12.85
CA LEU A 43 14.45 -0.10 14.29
C LEU A 43 13.08 -0.34 14.92
N PRO A 44 13.02 -0.82 16.17
CA PRO A 44 11.77 -0.95 16.89
C PRO A 44 11.05 0.39 17.00
N CYS A 45 9.72 0.38 16.84
CA CYS A 45 8.90 1.57 16.98
C CYS A 45 7.84 1.41 18.08
N VAL A 46 7.55 2.52 18.77
CA VAL A 46 6.50 2.60 19.80
C VAL A 46 5.19 2.92 19.11
N LEU A 47 4.15 2.14 19.41
CA LEU A 47 2.79 2.35 18.95
C LEU A 47 1.94 2.97 20.07
N ASP A 48 1.15 3.98 19.74
CA ASP A 48 0.13 4.54 20.63
C ASP A 48 -1.22 3.83 20.40
N GLU A 49 -1.47 2.77 21.20
CA GLU A 49 -2.70 1.97 21.09
C GLU A 49 -3.98 2.81 21.31
N ALA A 50 -3.91 3.90 22.09
CA ALA A 50 -5.07 4.76 22.31
C ALA A 50 -5.43 5.61 21.08
N ALA A 51 -4.43 6.03 20.31
CA ALA A 51 -4.61 6.72 19.05
C ALA A 51 -5.27 5.83 17.99
N GLU A 52 -5.10 4.52 18.09
CA GLU A 52 -5.65 3.53 17.14
C GLU A 52 -7.11 3.12 17.43
N SER A 53 -7.71 3.66 18.49
CA SER A 53 -9.13 3.38 18.76
C SER A 53 -10.04 3.88 17.63
N THR A 54 -11.13 3.14 17.35
CA THR A 54 -12.11 3.51 16.32
C THR A 54 -12.58 4.97 16.45
N ALA A 55 -12.82 5.43 17.69
CA ALA A 55 -13.26 6.80 17.95
C ALA A 55 -12.16 7.84 17.61
N SER A 56 -10.89 7.55 17.91
CA SER A 56 -9.77 8.42 17.56
C SER A 56 -9.58 8.49 16.05
N ARG A 57 -9.60 7.34 15.39
CA ARG A 57 -9.47 7.26 13.92
C ARG A 57 -10.63 7.95 13.21
N ALA A 58 -11.86 7.78 13.67
CA ALA A 58 -13.02 8.47 13.11
C ALA A 58 -12.91 10.00 13.24
N ARG A 59 -12.41 10.51 14.38
CA ARG A 59 -12.15 11.96 14.55
C ARG A 59 -11.08 12.48 13.58
N LEU A 60 -10.04 11.69 13.28
CA LEU A 60 -9.05 12.07 12.26
C LEU A 60 -9.69 12.18 10.88
N LEU A 61 -10.57 11.25 10.50
CA LEU A 61 -11.31 11.36 9.24
C LEU A 61 -12.16 12.64 9.19
N ASP A 62 -12.81 13.02 10.30
CA ASP A 62 -13.57 14.26 10.37
C ASP A 62 -12.68 15.49 10.21
N THR A 63 -11.52 15.50 10.85
CA THR A 63 -10.53 16.59 10.77
C THR A 63 -10.00 16.75 9.34
N ASP A 64 -9.69 15.65 8.68
CA ASP A 64 -9.14 15.64 7.32
C ASP A 64 -10.25 15.77 6.24
N GLY A 65 -11.51 15.77 6.65
CA GLY A 65 -12.66 15.86 5.74
C GLY A 65 -12.85 14.62 4.88
N VAL A 66 -12.37 13.46 5.33
CA VAL A 66 -12.45 12.15 4.65
C VAL A 66 -13.76 11.45 5.05
N GLU A 67 -14.47 10.89 4.07
CA GLU A 67 -15.72 10.14 4.31
C GLU A 67 -15.49 8.63 4.38
N LEU A 68 -14.50 8.12 3.62
CA LEU A 68 -14.11 6.71 3.59
C LEU A 68 -12.59 6.62 3.58
N ALA A 69 -12.02 5.82 4.47
CA ALA A 69 -10.61 5.43 4.45
C ALA A 69 -10.44 3.98 4.00
N ALA A 70 -9.59 3.74 3.02
CA ALA A 70 -9.14 2.42 2.65
C ALA A 70 -7.88 2.06 3.43
N VAL A 71 -7.99 1.04 4.27
CA VAL A 71 -6.94 0.62 5.21
C VAL A 71 -6.15 -0.53 4.63
N ALA A 72 -4.86 -0.34 4.48
CA ALA A 72 -3.90 -1.36 4.08
C ALA A 72 -3.07 -1.84 5.28
N ILE A 73 -2.55 -3.06 5.19
CA ILE A 73 -1.47 -3.47 6.07
C ILE A 73 -0.21 -2.67 5.72
N SER A 74 0.59 -2.30 6.72
CA SER A 74 1.87 -1.65 6.46
C SER A 74 2.89 -2.72 6.05
N SER A 75 3.17 -2.86 4.76
CA SER A 75 4.01 -3.95 4.23
C SER A 75 5.47 -3.96 4.71
N PRO A 76 6.09 -2.83 5.16
CA PRO A 76 7.38 -2.87 5.84
C PRO A 76 7.43 -3.79 7.07
N ILE A 77 6.29 -4.09 7.70
CA ILE A 77 6.20 -5.09 8.78
C ILE A 77 6.64 -6.48 8.28
N GLY A 78 6.49 -6.78 7.00
CA GLY A 78 6.93 -8.02 6.36
C GLY A 78 5.97 -9.20 6.54
N ILE A 79 4.68 -8.96 6.87
CA ILE A 79 3.70 -10.01 7.10
C ILE A 79 3.51 -10.87 5.84
N GLU A 80 3.38 -10.24 4.67
CA GLU A 80 3.12 -10.92 3.40
C GLU A 80 4.28 -11.81 2.95
N THR A 81 5.49 -11.59 3.50
CA THR A 81 6.70 -12.37 3.20
C THR A 81 6.92 -13.56 4.13
N LEU A 82 6.10 -13.74 5.16
CA LEU A 82 6.18 -14.86 6.08
C LEU A 82 5.84 -16.19 5.37
N ALA A 83 6.11 -17.30 6.06
CA ALA A 83 5.56 -18.59 5.65
C ALA A 83 4.03 -18.47 5.55
N PRO A 84 3.38 -19.10 4.54
CA PRO A 84 1.96 -18.84 4.23
C PRO A 84 1.02 -18.94 5.43
N ASP A 85 1.19 -19.93 6.31
CA ASP A 85 0.30 -20.12 7.48
C ASP A 85 0.45 -18.98 8.50
N HIS A 86 1.68 -18.51 8.73
CA HIS A 86 1.94 -17.36 9.60
C HIS A 86 1.45 -16.04 8.99
N ALA A 87 1.59 -15.88 7.66
CA ALA A 87 1.05 -14.74 6.97
C ALA A 87 -0.47 -14.69 7.08
N ARG A 88 -1.16 -15.81 6.78
CA ARG A 88 -2.62 -15.92 6.88
C ARG A 88 -3.15 -15.61 8.28
N GLU A 89 -2.49 -16.10 9.33
CA GLU A 89 -2.89 -15.79 10.72
C GLU A 89 -2.92 -14.29 10.97
N LEU A 90 -1.86 -13.57 10.60
CA LEU A 90 -1.75 -12.14 10.83
C LEU A 90 -2.64 -11.33 9.88
N ILE A 91 -2.79 -11.77 8.63
CA ILE A 91 -3.72 -11.18 7.65
C ILE A 91 -5.16 -11.31 8.15
N CYS A 92 -5.56 -12.49 8.64
CA CYS A 92 -6.88 -12.68 9.23
C CYS A 92 -7.10 -11.75 10.42
N ALA A 93 -6.13 -11.66 11.33
CA ALA A 93 -6.23 -10.78 12.49
C ALA A 93 -6.32 -9.27 12.08
N HIS A 94 -5.57 -8.84 11.06
CA HIS A 94 -5.70 -7.50 10.49
C HIS A 94 -7.09 -7.24 9.94
N LEU A 95 -7.59 -8.14 9.11
CA LEU A 95 -8.92 -8.00 8.49
C LEU A 95 -10.05 -8.08 9.51
N ASP A 96 -9.95 -8.95 10.54
CA ASP A 96 -10.90 -9.00 11.65
C ASP A 96 -11.03 -7.63 12.33
N GLY A 97 -9.90 -6.99 12.55
CA GLY A 97 -9.88 -5.68 13.18
C GLY A 97 -10.41 -4.56 12.28
N VAL A 98 -9.94 -4.47 11.03
CA VAL A 98 -10.31 -3.38 10.12
C VAL A 98 -11.79 -3.45 9.74
N LEU A 99 -12.29 -4.63 9.40
CA LEU A 99 -13.69 -4.82 9.01
C LEU A 99 -14.69 -4.59 10.16
N ALA A 100 -14.22 -4.62 11.41
CA ALA A 100 -15.02 -4.29 12.58
C ALA A 100 -15.08 -2.78 12.90
N LEU A 101 -14.31 -1.93 12.20
CA LEU A 101 -14.28 -0.47 12.46
C LEU A 101 -15.54 0.27 12.00
N GLY A 102 -16.36 -0.34 11.13
CA GLY A 102 -17.61 0.23 10.59
C GLY A 102 -17.44 0.87 9.21
N ASP A 103 -18.55 1.41 8.69
CA ASP A 103 -18.74 1.76 7.27
C ASP A 103 -17.82 2.88 6.73
N ARG A 104 -17.13 3.61 7.62
CA ARG A 104 -16.17 4.64 7.22
C ARG A 104 -14.78 4.08 6.90
N PHE A 105 -14.57 2.78 7.11
CA PHE A 105 -13.31 2.10 6.87
C PHE A 105 -13.55 0.91 5.95
N ALA A 106 -12.76 0.83 4.89
CA ALA A 106 -12.71 -0.30 3.99
C ALA A 106 -11.34 -0.96 4.06
N ALA A 107 -11.24 -2.26 3.82
CA ALA A 107 -9.98 -2.98 3.89
C ALA A 107 -9.44 -3.28 2.49
N TRP A 108 -8.17 -3.00 2.26
CA TRP A 108 -7.40 -3.69 1.24
C TRP A 108 -7.10 -5.11 1.72
N GLY A 109 -7.19 -6.09 0.82
CA GLY A 109 -6.91 -7.50 1.12
C GLY A 109 -5.44 -7.85 0.86
N PRO A 110 -4.58 -7.96 1.90
CA PRO A 110 -3.21 -8.40 1.68
C PRO A 110 -3.15 -9.88 1.38
N VAL A 111 -2.23 -10.29 0.50
CA VAL A 111 -1.99 -11.70 0.14
C VAL A 111 -0.53 -12.09 0.38
N PRO A 112 -0.28 -13.34 0.83
CA PRO A 112 1.08 -13.85 0.98
C PRO A 112 1.81 -13.91 -0.36
N ILE A 113 3.09 -13.46 -0.41
CA ILE A 113 3.90 -13.46 -1.63
C ILE A 113 4.98 -14.54 -1.66
N ARG A 114 5.27 -15.19 -0.53
CA ARG A 114 6.32 -16.22 -0.47
C ARG A 114 5.99 -17.49 -1.25
N ARG A 115 4.72 -17.86 -1.31
CA ARG A 115 4.15 -18.92 -2.16
C ARG A 115 2.82 -18.40 -2.66
N PRO A 116 2.82 -17.60 -3.73
CA PRO A 116 1.59 -16.97 -4.21
C PRO A 116 0.55 -18.00 -4.62
N ASP A 117 -0.68 -17.79 -4.16
CA ASP A 117 -1.82 -18.65 -4.48
C ASP A 117 -3.01 -17.76 -4.88
N PRO A 118 -3.56 -17.88 -6.10
CA PRO A 118 -4.73 -17.12 -6.52
C PRO A 118 -5.95 -17.28 -5.59
N ALA A 119 -6.08 -18.39 -4.88
CA ALA A 119 -7.17 -18.62 -3.93
C ALA A 119 -7.16 -17.63 -2.77
N GLU A 120 -6.00 -17.04 -2.43
CA GLU A 120 -5.92 -16.00 -1.40
C GLU A 120 -6.65 -14.71 -1.81
N VAL A 121 -6.69 -14.41 -3.11
CA VAL A 121 -7.48 -13.30 -3.65
C VAL A 121 -8.97 -13.52 -3.37
N ASP A 122 -9.48 -14.71 -3.69
CA ASP A 122 -10.88 -15.06 -3.42
C ASP A 122 -11.19 -15.00 -1.92
N ALA A 123 -10.25 -15.47 -1.10
CA ALA A 123 -10.42 -15.52 0.35
C ALA A 123 -10.55 -14.10 0.96
N VAL A 124 -9.69 -13.15 0.58
CA VAL A 124 -9.78 -11.78 1.12
C VAL A 124 -10.99 -11.02 0.57
N LEU A 125 -11.36 -11.22 -0.69
CA LEU A 125 -12.55 -10.59 -1.28
C LEU A 125 -13.85 -11.14 -0.68
N ALA A 126 -13.93 -12.45 -0.39
CA ALA A 126 -15.08 -13.06 0.29
C ALA A 126 -15.29 -12.48 1.70
N ARG A 127 -14.25 -11.90 2.32
CA ARG A 127 -14.35 -11.18 3.60
C ARG A 127 -14.88 -9.75 3.45
N GLY A 128 -14.98 -9.22 2.24
CA GLY A 128 -15.47 -7.87 1.97
C GLY A 128 -14.36 -6.83 1.70
N CYS A 129 -13.14 -7.27 1.39
CA CYS A 129 -12.08 -6.36 0.96
C CYS A 129 -12.44 -5.68 -0.38
N ILE A 130 -12.03 -4.41 -0.53
CA ILE A 130 -12.35 -3.60 -1.72
C ILE A 130 -11.47 -3.88 -2.93
N GLY A 131 -10.39 -4.60 -2.72
CA GLY A 131 -9.37 -4.98 -3.69
C GLY A 131 -8.22 -5.69 -2.98
N VAL A 132 -7.11 -5.88 -3.68
CA VAL A 132 -5.93 -6.57 -3.16
C VAL A 132 -4.80 -5.58 -2.90
N SER A 133 -4.03 -5.78 -1.83
CA SER A 133 -2.75 -5.09 -1.62
C SER A 133 -1.57 -6.06 -1.69
N LEU A 134 -0.48 -5.59 -2.29
CA LEU A 134 0.79 -6.32 -2.38
C LEU A 134 1.96 -5.40 -1.99
N PRO A 135 2.99 -5.94 -1.33
CA PRO A 135 4.23 -5.23 -1.14
C PRO A 135 4.97 -5.06 -2.47
N SER A 136 5.76 -4.00 -2.61
CA SER A 136 6.61 -3.74 -3.78
C SER A 136 7.52 -4.91 -4.13
N ALA A 137 7.92 -5.72 -3.14
CA ALA A 137 8.68 -6.95 -3.34
C ALA A 137 8.02 -7.95 -4.29
N ALA A 138 6.69 -7.94 -4.40
CA ALA A 138 5.98 -8.79 -5.36
C ALA A 138 6.27 -8.45 -6.83
N LEU A 139 6.85 -7.26 -7.08
CA LEU A 139 7.20 -6.73 -8.39
C LEU A 139 8.66 -6.24 -8.43
N ALA A 140 9.52 -6.72 -7.54
CA ALA A 140 10.90 -6.24 -7.40
C ALA A 140 11.72 -6.40 -8.68
N ASP A 141 11.45 -7.45 -9.45
CA ASP A 141 12.08 -7.77 -10.73
C ASP A 141 11.16 -8.67 -11.58
N LEU A 142 11.68 -9.12 -12.72
CA LEU A 142 10.91 -9.94 -13.66
C LEU A 142 10.61 -11.35 -13.12
N ASP A 143 11.49 -11.92 -12.30
CA ASP A 143 11.28 -13.23 -11.69
C ASP A 143 10.17 -13.14 -10.60
N ALA A 144 10.15 -12.04 -9.85
CA ALA A 144 9.08 -11.76 -8.89
C ALA A 144 7.72 -11.57 -9.60
N LEU A 145 7.71 -10.84 -10.73
CA LEU A 145 6.51 -10.68 -11.56
C LEU A 145 6.01 -12.04 -12.06
N ASP A 146 6.88 -12.90 -12.56
CA ASP A 146 6.51 -14.24 -13.02
C ASP A 146 5.94 -15.09 -11.86
N ALA A 147 6.53 -15.01 -10.69
CA ALA A 147 6.07 -15.77 -9.52
C ALA A 147 4.69 -15.30 -9.03
N ILE A 148 4.42 -13.98 -9.01
CA ILE A 148 3.13 -13.41 -8.56
C ILE A 148 2.07 -13.41 -9.69
N GLY A 149 2.45 -13.64 -10.93
CA GLY A 149 1.60 -13.56 -12.13
C GLY A 149 0.22 -14.19 -11.96
N PRO A 150 0.08 -15.44 -11.48
CA PRO A 150 -1.22 -16.08 -11.30
C PRO A 150 -2.16 -15.33 -10.34
N VAL A 151 -1.61 -14.68 -9.30
CA VAL A 151 -2.39 -13.82 -8.37
C VAL A 151 -2.86 -12.56 -9.09
N LEU A 152 -1.98 -11.91 -9.87
CA LEU A 152 -2.33 -10.70 -10.63
C LEU A 152 -3.36 -10.97 -11.72
N GLU A 153 -3.26 -12.11 -12.41
CA GLU A 153 -4.27 -12.58 -13.36
C GLU A 153 -5.62 -12.74 -12.68
N ARG A 154 -5.66 -13.34 -11.48
CA ARG A 154 -6.91 -13.51 -10.73
C ARG A 154 -7.51 -12.17 -10.32
N VAL A 155 -6.69 -11.21 -9.85
CA VAL A 155 -7.13 -9.83 -9.53
C VAL A 155 -7.72 -9.16 -10.77
N GLN A 156 -7.05 -9.27 -11.92
CA GLN A 156 -7.52 -8.74 -13.19
C GLN A 156 -8.84 -9.36 -13.63
N ASP A 157 -8.98 -10.68 -13.55
CA ASP A 157 -10.16 -11.41 -14.00
C ASP A 157 -11.40 -11.10 -13.14
N LEU A 158 -11.19 -10.82 -11.86
CA LEU A 158 -12.25 -10.36 -10.96
C LEU A 158 -12.56 -8.87 -11.12
N GLY A 159 -11.76 -8.11 -11.89
CA GLY A 159 -11.96 -6.67 -12.13
C GLY A 159 -11.74 -5.80 -10.88
N VAL A 160 -11.13 -6.33 -9.82
CA VAL A 160 -10.87 -5.59 -8.59
C VAL A 160 -9.56 -4.81 -8.67
N PRO A 161 -9.40 -3.70 -7.92
CA PRO A 161 -8.17 -2.92 -7.95
C PRO A 161 -7.03 -3.57 -7.16
N LEU A 162 -5.80 -3.24 -7.57
CA LEU A 162 -4.55 -3.60 -6.91
C LEU A 162 -3.90 -2.36 -6.31
N PHE A 163 -3.48 -2.45 -5.05
CA PHE A 163 -2.67 -1.45 -4.35
C PHE A 163 -1.26 -1.98 -4.11
N ILE A 164 -0.24 -1.28 -4.62
CA ILE A 164 1.18 -1.60 -4.40
C ILE A 164 1.75 -0.67 -3.35
N HIS A 165 2.20 -1.25 -2.24
CA HIS A 165 2.76 -0.55 -1.09
C HIS A 165 4.26 -0.84 -0.94
N PRO A 166 5.12 0.12 -0.50
CA PRO A 166 6.53 -0.17 -0.24
C PRO A 166 6.70 -1.25 0.83
N GLY A 167 7.70 -2.11 0.66
CA GLY A 167 8.06 -3.12 1.65
C GLY A 167 8.17 -4.54 1.10
N GLY A 168 8.51 -5.46 2.00
CA GLY A 168 8.67 -6.88 1.70
C GLY A 168 9.98 -7.25 0.98
N CYS A 169 10.78 -6.29 0.55
CA CYS A 169 12.12 -6.56 0.03
C CYS A 169 13.07 -6.93 1.17
N VAL A 170 14.15 -7.63 0.84
CA VAL A 170 15.15 -8.02 1.85
C VAL A 170 15.76 -6.76 2.43
N ALA A 171 15.35 -6.43 3.64
CA ALA A 171 15.84 -5.26 4.32
C ALA A 171 17.33 -5.40 4.61
N ARG A 172 18.09 -4.35 4.31
CA ARG A 172 19.43 -4.20 4.87
C ARG A 172 19.29 -4.08 6.38
N GLN A 173 20.12 -4.81 7.15
CA GLN A 173 20.16 -4.61 8.59
C GLN A 173 20.40 -3.11 8.89
N PRO A 174 19.53 -2.45 9.66
CA PRO A 174 19.71 -1.04 9.97
C PRO A 174 20.99 -0.86 10.78
N PHE A 175 21.74 0.17 10.49
CA PHE A 175 22.79 0.61 11.42
C PHE A 175 22.10 1.37 12.56
N LEU A 176 22.55 1.16 13.79
CA LEU A 176 22.06 1.95 14.95
C LEU A 176 22.25 3.46 14.78
N SER A 177 23.12 3.87 13.85
CA SER A 177 23.37 5.26 13.48
C SER A 177 22.42 5.81 12.40
N ASP A 178 21.63 4.95 11.74
CA ASP A 178 20.72 5.40 10.69
C ASP A 178 19.54 6.14 11.36
N PRO A 179 19.16 7.32 10.89
CA PRO A 179 17.97 8.00 11.41
C PRO A 179 16.70 7.25 10.98
N LEU A 180 15.62 7.37 11.78
CA LEU A 180 14.35 6.65 11.55
C LEU A 180 13.74 6.90 10.16
N TRP A 181 13.95 8.09 9.58
CA TRP A 181 13.45 8.44 8.25
C TRP A 181 14.26 7.83 7.09
N TRP A 182 15.42 7.21 7.35
CA TRP A 182 16.35 6.75 6.31
C TRP A 182 15.74 5.68 5.38
N PRO A 183 15.05 4.64 5.86
CA PRO A 183 14.41 3.65 4.99
C PRO A 183 13.36 4.28 4.07
N ALA A 184 12.57 5.21 4.59
CA ALA A 184 11.50 5.87 3.83
C ALA A 184 12.01 6.67 2.62
N LEU A 185 13.24 7.20 2.68
CA LEU A 185 13.84 8.00 1.59
C LEU A 185 14.87 7.21 0.77
N THR A 186 15.16 5.98 1.12
CA THR A 186 16.14 5.14 0.41
C THR A 186 15.52 3.84 -0.10
N SER A 187 15.39 2.81 0.75
CA SER A 187 14.89 1.51 0.32
C SER A 187 13.46 1.58 -0.20
N TYR A 188 12.52 2.26 0.49
CA TYR A 188 11.13 2.33 0.04
C TYR A 188 11.02 3.00 -1.33
N VAL A 189 11.78 4.08 -1.55
CA VAL A 189 11.82 4.77 -2.85
C VAL A 189 12.37 3.83 -3.93
N SER A 190 13.51 3.19 -3.68
CA SER A 190 14.13 2.30 -4.67
C SER A 190 13.26 1.07 -4.97
N ASP A 191 12.63 0.51 -3.96
CA ASP A 191 11.75 -0.66 -4.10
C ASP A 191 10.48 -0.33 -4.91
N MET A 192 9.88 0.83 -4.64
CA MET A 192 8.73 1.31 -5.41
C MET A 192 9.10 1.63 -6.86
N GLN A 193 10.29 2.20 -7.10
CA GLN A 193 10.79 2.45 -8.45
C GLN A 193 11.01 1.14 -9.22
N ALA A 194 11.59 0.12 -8.57
CA ALA A 194 11.78 -1.19 -9.18
C ALA A 194 10.44 -1.85 -9.52
N ALA A 195 9.49 -1.85 -8.58
CA ALA A 195 8.16 -2.40 -8.78
C ALA A 195 7.40 -1.71 -9.93
N TRP A 196 7.45 -0.38 -9.99
CA TRP A 196 6.84 0.38 -11.08
C TRP A 196 7.48 0.04 -12.43
N LEU A 197 8.82 0.06 -12.51
CA LEU A 197 9.54 -0.27 -13.75
C LEU A 197 9.20 -1.67 -14.25
N THR A 198 9.19 -2.67 -13.38
CA THR A 198 8.82 -4.05 -13.71
C THR A 198 7.40 -4.11 -14.26
N PHE A 199 6.46 -3.43 -13.61
CA PHE A 199 5.06 -3.43 -14.04
C PHE A 199 4.86 -2.70 -15.36
N VAL A 200 5.35 -1.46 -15.53
CA VAL A 200 5.08 -0.67 -16.75
C VAL A 200 5.82 -1.19 -17.98
N THR A 201 6.98 -1.83 -17.80
CA THR A 201 7.76 -2.35 -18.93
C THR A 201 7.31 -3.74 -19.40
N ARG A 202 6.78 -4.57 -18.49
CA ARG A 202 6.34 -5.94 -18.81
C ARG A 202 4.93 -6.23 -18.31
N GLY A 203 4.66 -6.00 -17.01
CA GLY A 203 3.40 -6.37 -16.37
C GLY A 203 2.17 -5.78 -17.06
N ARG A 204 2.19 -4.51 -17.48
CA ARG A 204 1.08 -3.87 -18.19
C ARG A 204 0.72 -4.56 -19.50
N ARG A 205 1.70 -5.07 -20.23
CA ARG A 205 1.44 -5.81 -21.48
C ARG A 205 0.80 -7.16 -21.21
N GLU A 206 1.20 -7.84 -20.14
CA GLU A 206 0.68 -9.14 -19.74
C GLU A 206 -0.70 -9.04 -19.06
N LEU A 207 -0.93 -7.91 -18.37
CA LEU A 207 -2.13 -7.63 -17.58
C LEU A 207 -2.81 -6.33 -18.06
N PRO A 208 -3.33 -6.30 -19.31
CA PRO A 208 -3.79 -5.06 -19.95
C PRO A 208 -5.06 -4.46 -19.32
N ARG A 209 -5.80 -5.21 -18.50
CA ARG A 209 -7.02 -4.75 -17.84
C ARG A 209 -6.83 -4.52 -16.34
N LEU A 210 -5.64 -4.86 -15.79
CA LEU A 210 -5.39 -4.70 -14.34
C LEU A 210 -5.34 -3.24 -13.97
N ARG A 211 -6.19 -2.85 -13.03
CA ARG A 211 -6.19 -1.52 -12.46
C ARG A 211 -5.31 -1.50 -11.22
N VAL A 212 -4.31 -0.62 -11.24
CA VAL A 212 -3.29 -0.56 -10.20
C VAL A 212 -3.11 0.86 -9.67
N VAL A 213 -2.89 0.98 -8.39
CA VAL A 213 -2.41 2.21 -7.75
C VAL A 213 -1.10 1.93 -7.03
N PHE A 214 -0.11 2.78 -7.26
CA PHE A 214 1.19 2.75 -6.60
C PHE A 214 1.23 3.78 -5.49
N ALA A 215 1.61 3.37 -4.28
CA ALA A 215 1.82 4.27 -3.16
C ALA A 215 2.97 5.26 -3.42
N MET A 216 2.97 6.38 -2.68
CA MET A 216 4.01 7.41 -2.67
C MET A 216 4.52 7.78 -4.08
N LEU A 217 3.60 8.05 -5.02
CA LEU A 217 3.91 8.40 -6.42
C LEU A 217 4.89 7.41 -7.08
N ALA A 218 4.80 6.10 -6.73
CA ALA A 218 5.75 5.07 -7.15
C ALA A 218 7.23 5.42 -6.83
N GLY A 219 7.48 6.11 -5.70
CA GLY A 219 8.82 6.60 -5.36
C GLY A 219 9.38 7.63 -6.36
N GLY A 220 8.51 8.33 -7.10
CA GLY A 220 8.90 9.26 -8.16
C GLY A 220 9.40 8.58 -9.46
N ALA A 221 9.20 7.27 -9.60
CA ALA A 221 9.66 6.49 -10.77
C ALA A 221 9.22 7.07 -12.13
N PRO A 222 7.99 7.61 -12.31
CA PRO A 222 7.58 8.20 -13.58
C PRO A 222 8.50 9.33 -14.08
N LEU A 223 9.19 10.04 -13.19
CA LEU A 223 10.16 11.08 -13.57
C LEU A 223 11.39 10.52 -14.29
N HIS A 224 11.63 9.21 -14.23
CA HIS A 224 12.76 8.54 -14.90
C HIS A 224 12.44 8.02 -16.31
N ALA A 225 11.30 8.28 -16.83
CA ALA A 225 10.84 7.73 -18.09
C ALA A 225 11.62 8.22 -19.31
N GLU A 226 11.96 9.50 -19.40
CA GLU A 226 12.86 9.99 -20.45
C GLU A 226 14.24 9.33 -20.36
N ARG A 227 14.72 9.13 -19.12
CA ARG A 227 15.97 8.43 -18.87
C ARG A 227 15.88 6.96 -19.33
N LEU A 228 14.75 6.28 -19.10
CA LEU A 228 14.51 4.93 -19.59
C LEU A 228 14.63 4.87 -21.11
N GLY A 229 13.93 5.76 -21.83
CA GLY A 229 14.02 5.87 -23.29
C GLY A 229 15.44 6.14 -23.78
N ALA A 230 16.15 7.08 -23.14
CA ALA A 230 17.54 7.41 -23.48
C ALA A 230 18.54 6.24 -23.25
N ARG A 231 18.15 5.23 -22.46
CA ARG A 231 18.91 4.00 -22.20
C ARG A 231 18.45 2.82 -23.04
N GLY A 232 17.57 3.03 -24.04
CA GLY A 232 17.07 1.98 -24.92
C GLY A 232 15.97 1.13 -24.31
N GLY A 233 15.35 1.59 -23.23
CA GLY A 233 14.18 0.93 -22.64
C GLY A 233 12.94 1.11 -23.51
N PRO A 234 11.87 0.33 -23.27
CA PRO A 234 10.62 0.42 -24.02
C PRO A 234 9.93 1.77 -23.83
N ALA A 235 9.12 2.16 -24.82
CA ALA A 235 8.20 3.27 -24.63
C ALA A 235 7.14 2.93 -23.59
N ILE A 236 6.87 3.88 -22.69
CA ILE A 236 5.85 3.77 -21.65
C ILE A 236 4.71 4.71 -21.98
N ASP A 237 3.47 4.22 -21.85
CA ASP A 237 2.29 5.08 -21.88
C ASP A 237 2.08 5.70 -20.47
N PHE A 238 2.40 6.97 -20.36
CA PHE A 238 2.22 7.74 -19.11
C PHE A 238 0.77 8.06 -18.80
N HIS A 239 -0.08 8.04 -19.81
CA HIS A 239 -1.50 8.33 -19.70
C HIS A 239 -2.34 7.05 -19.63
N ASP A 240 -1.73 5.90 -19.30
CA ASP A 240 -2.45 4.65 -19.09
C ASP A 240 -3.62 4.87 -18.11
N PRO A 241 -4.87 4.70 -18.57
CA PRO A 241 -6.06 5.00 -17.76
C PRO A 241 -6.27 4.06 -16.57
N LEU A 242 -5.47 3.00 -16.47
CA LEU A 242 -5.58 1.97 -15.44
C LEU A 242 -4.43 2.00 -14.43
N THR A 243 -3.49 2.94 -14.58
CA THR A 243 -2.39 3.13 -13.61
C THR A 243 -2.56 4.45 -12.87
N PHE A 244 -2.62 4.36 -11.55
CA PHE A 244 -2.84 5.47 -10.63
C PHE A 244 -1.70 5.57 -9.62
N TYR A 245 -1.61 6.74 -8.97
CA TYR A 245 -0.54 7.05 -8.03
C TYR A 245 -1.10 7.77 -6.83
N ASP A 246 -0.90 7.24 -5.63
CA ASP A 246 -1.26 7.98 -4.44
C ASP A 246 -0.22 9.03 -4.10
N THR A 247 -0.66 10.11 -3.48
CA THR A 247 0.16 11.30 -3.21
C THR A 247 0.75 11.33 -1.80
N SER A 248 0.66 10.22 -1.06
CA SER A 248 1.20 10.14 0.30
C SER A 248 2.66 10.57 0.35
N SER A 249 3.03 11.27 1.42
CA SER A 249 4.37 11.79 1.70
C SER A 249 4.86 12.94 0.80
N TYR A 250 4.05 13.40 -0.18
CA TYR A 250 4.47 14.46 -1.10
C TYR A 250 3.64 15.74 -0.98
N GLY A 251 4.35 16.88 -1.02
CA GLY A 251 3.77 18.22 -0.94
C GLY A 251 3.44 18.82 -2.31
N PRO A 252 2.94 20.09 -2.33
CA PRO A 252 2.35 20.72 -3.50
C PRO A 252 3.28 20.78 -4.72
N MET A 253 4.56 21.05 -4.53
CA MET A 253 5.52 21.16 -5.65
C MET A 253 5.65 19.84 -6.42
N VAL A 254 5.73 18.70 -5.71
CA VAL A 254 5.89 17.40 -6.35
C VAL A 254 4.56 16.92 -6.93
N VAL A 255 3.45 17.14 -6.22
CA VAL A 255 2.10 16.78 -6.69
C VAL A 255 1.76 17.54 -7.98
N GLU A 256 2.06 18.85 -8.07
CA GLU A 256 1.85 19.63 -9.30
C GLU A 256 2.74 19.15 -10.45
N ALA A 257 4.01 18.86 -10.20
CA ALA A 257 4.91 18.32 -11.22
C ALA A 257 4.42 16.99 -11.77
N MET A 258 3.96 16.10 -10.89
CA MET A 258 3.43 14.79 -11.28
C MET A 258 2.07 14.90 -11.99
N ALA A 259 1.21 15.85 -11.56
CA ALA A 259 -0.05 16.12 -12.25
C ALA A 259 0.17 16.63 -13.68
N ALA A 260 1.16 17.49 -13.87
CA ALA A 260 1.53 17.97 -15.21
C ALA A 260 2.13 16.86 -16.09
N TRP A 261 2.78 15.87 -15.49
CA TRP A 261 3.45 14.77 -16.19
C TRP A 261 2.52 13.61 -16.53
N LEU A 262 1.69 13.19 -15.57
CA LEU A 262 0.85 11.98 -15.66
C LEU A 262 -0.60 12.27 -16.03
N GLY A 263 -1.03 13.53 -15.86
CA GLY A 263 -2.44 13.91 -15.81
C GLY A 263 -2.98 13.94 -14.38
N PRO A 264 -3.74 14.99 -14.01
CA PRO A 264 -4.24 15.14 -12.65
C PRO A 264 -5.22 14.04 -12.22
N ASP A 265 -5.94 13.45 -13.16
CA ASP A 265 -6.88 12.37 -12.98
C ASP A 265 -6.22 10.99 -12.70
N ARG A 266 -4.89 10.90 -12.81
CA ARG A 266 -4.11 9.71 -12.43
C ARG A 266 -3.64 9.77 -10.97
N LEU A 267 -3.73 10.92 -10.32
CA LEU A 267 -3.34 11.10 -8.94
C LEU A 267 -4.54 10.89 -8.02
N VAL A 268 -4.34 10.16 -6.93
CA VAL A 268 -5.36 9.87 -5.92
C VAL A 268 -4.85 10.25 -4.53
N TYR A 269 -5.76 10.60 -3.62
CA TYR A 269 -5.39 10.95 -2.26
C TYR A 269 -5.03 9.71 -1.44
N GLY A 270 -3.84 9.73 -0.84
CA GLY A 270 -3.40 8.82 0.21
C GLY A 270 -2.73 9.63 1.32
N SER A 271 -3.16 9.46 2.57
CA SER A 271 -2.59 10.18 3.71
C SER A 271 -1.39 9.49 4.33
N ASP A 272 -1.33 8.17 4.25
CA ASP A 272 -0.37 7.32 4.97
C ASP A 272 -0.48 7.45 6.50
N ARG A 273 -1.66 7.89 7.02
CA ARG A 273 -1.90 7.93 8.46
C ARG A 273 -1.89 6.53 9.08
N PRO A 274 -1.36 6.35 10.28
CA PRO A 274 -0.79 7.33 11.20
C PRO A 274 0.72 7.47 11.05
N VAL A 275 1.32 6.85 10.02
CA VAL A 275 2.79 6.81 9.84
C VAL A 275 3.36 8.21 9.71
N ILE A 276 2.63 9.08 8.99
CA ILE A 276 2.96 10.50 8.86
C ILE A 276 1.73 11.38 9.05
N GLU A 277 1.94 12.66 9.36
CA GLU A 277 0.91 13.68 9.20
C GLU A 277 0.79 14.03 7.70
N PRO A 278 -0.44 14.11 7.16
CA PRO A 278 -0.64 14.41 5.74
C PRO A 278 -0.02 15.74 5.34
N VAL A 279 0.68 15.74 4.22
CA VAL A 279 1.21 16.97 3.63
C VAL A 279 0.15 17.56 2.71
N HIS A 280 -0.27 18.79 2.99
CA HIS A 280 -1.29 19.46 2.18
C HIS A 280 -0.75 19.88 0.81
N SER A 281 -1.37 19.37 -0.25
CA SER A 281 -1.02 19.69 -1.64
C SER A 281 -1.80 20.88 -2.19
N GLY A 282 -2.94 21.23 -1.56
CA GLY A 282 -3.91 22.20 -2.06
C GLY A 282 -4.93 21.60 -3.05
N ARG A 283 -4.83 20.31 -3.36
CA ARG A 283 -5.71 19.58 -4.29
C ARG A 283 -6.49 18.44 -3.62
N GLU A 284 -6.57 18.42 -2.29
CA GLU A 284 -7.11 17.28 -1.53
C GLU A 284 -8.49 16.86 -2.02
N ILE A 285 -9.41 17.79 -2.25
CA ILE A 285 -10.78 17.48 -2.68
C ILE A 285 -10.79 16.78 -4.06
N GLU A 286 -9.98 17.27 -5.01
CA GLU A 286 -9.82 16.65 -6.33
C GLU A 286 -9.24 15.24 -6.20
N LEU A 287 -8.15 15.09 -5.46
CA LEU A 287 -7.46 13.82 -5.27
C LEU A 287 -8.35 12.79 -4.54
N MET A 288 -9.12 13.22 -3.53
CA MET A 288 -10.09 12.37 -2.82
C MET A 288 -11.24 11.94 -3.74
N THR A 289 -11.66 12.79 -4.67
CA THR A 289 -12.66 12.47 -5.68
C THR A 289 -12.12 11.45 -6.68
N ASN A 290 -10.89 11.65 -7.17
CA ASN A 290 -10.21 10.69 -8.05
C ASN A 290 -10.06 9.31 -7.37
N ALA A 291 -9.78 9.27 -6.06
CA ALA A 291 -9.72 8.04 -5.29
C ALA A 291 -11.08 7.32 -5.24
N ALA A 292 -12.17 8.07 -5.08
CA ALA A 292 -13.52 7.51 -5.14
C ALA A 292 -13.84 6.94 -6.52
N ASP A 293 -13.50 7.66 -7.59
CA ASP A 293 -13.71 7.21 -8.98
C ASP A 293 -12.88 5.96 -9.29
N PHE A 294 -11.62 5.92 -8.82
CA PHE A 294 -10.78 4.72 -8.92
C PHE A 294 -11.43 3.49 -8.27
N LEU A 295 -12.03 3.63 -7.08
CA LEU A 295 -12.72 2.53 -6.42
C LEU A 295 -14.07 2.19 -7.07
N ALA A 296 -14.81 3.19 -7.57
CA ALA A 296 -16.11 2.99 -8.21
C ALA A 296 -16.02 2.23 -9.54
N LEU A 297 -14.98 2.49 -10.33
CA LEU A 297 -14.69 1.74 -11.56
C LEU A 297 -14.56 0.23 -11.31
N ALA A 298 -14.19 -0.18 -10.08
CA ALA A 298 -14.14 -1.58 -9.68
C ALA A 298 -15.53 -2.22 -9.55
N ARG A 299 -16.50 -1.48 -9.04
CA ARG A 299 -17.86 -1.98 -8.78
C ARG A 299 -18.70 -2.10 -10.04
N ALA A 300 -18.38 -1.32 -11.09
CA ALA A 300 -19.11 -1.34 -12.36
C ALA A 300 -18.68 -2.48 -13.29
N ALA A 301 -17.54 -3.09 -13.05
CA ALA A 301 -16.97 -4.18 -13.86
C ALA A 301 -17.26 -5.60 -13.29
N ALA A 302 -17.81 -5.68 -12.06
CA ALA A 302 -18.19 -6.92 -11.38
C ALA A 302 -19.68 -7.20 -11.54
#